data_656df2d9739f1e91f5ddbd8cfefcb705
#
_entry.id   656df2d9739f1e91f5ddbd8cfefcb705
#
_cell.length_a   1.000
_cell.length_b   1.000
_cell.length_c   1.000
_cell.angle_alpha   90.00
_cell.angle_beta   90.00
_cell.angle_gamma   90.00
#
_symmetry.space_group_name_H-M   'P 1'
#
loop_
_entity.id
_entity.type
_entity.pdbx_description
1 polymer ?
#
loop_
_entity_poly.entity_id
_entity_poly.type
_entity_poly.pdbx_seq_one_letter_code
_entity_poly.pdbx_strand_id
1 'polypeptide(L)'
;MLIILIKKEYELVNSFFQFLYLLLMENSSMSSASEYRPKDFNEMIGQDAIVKTLSNAIDSQKIPQALLFCGPRGVGKTSCARILAKKINDLDENFEYNIFELDAASNNSVEDIRNITEQIRIPPQYGKFKVYIIDEVHMLSNAAFNAFLKSLEEPPPHVVFILATTEKNKIIPTILSRCQIYDFKKVDNNSIIGLLHKICKEKKIKFDDSSLQIIAEKSDGSIRDSLSMFDRLVSFTNSNLTIDEVTSNLNILDYESYFDLSSLIINKDIPGILSMYDKVYTRGVDDVNFLNGISKHFRELLINKLDKSDIKDDLKIKYKKQGDDYSDEDLILMIDIVNECLINYQKVNDKRIHTEICLMKLASLDSIKKKNSLIKTSEFSSGVIREDNELDEALEVNKKEIKLFTSNNDEVSSLSIASLNFKKSDNIEEEDNIELPNDNFTENDIRMAWKKFCDKEKVNGNNNMLSLLNMNDPVIENNSIIISTINKMNQKEVSSYNRYIR
;
A
#
# COMPACT_ATOMS: atom_id res chain seq x y z
N MET A 1 5.07 -61.35 -37.99
CA MET A 1 4.04 -61.40 -36.91
C MET A 1 4.49 -60.65 -35.67
N LEU A 2 5.70 -60.81 -35.16
CA LEU A 2 6.20 -60.14 -33.94
C LEU A 2 6.24 -58.57 -34.06
N ILE A 3 6.65 -58.04 -35.23
CA ILE A 3 6.76 -56.60 -35.50
C ILE A 3 5.38 -55.89 -35.49
N ILE A 4 4.33 -56.59 -35.92
CA ILE A 4 2.93 -56.09 -35.95
C ILE A 4 2.35 -56.02 -34.52
N LEU A 5 2.72 -56.98 -33.67
CA LEU A 5 2.31 -56.99 -32.26
C LEU A 5 2.99 -55.83 -31.49
N ILE A 6 4.28 -55.61 -31.67
CA ILE A 6 5.01 -54.51 -31.02
C ILE A 6 4.48 -53.14 -31.46
N LYS A 7 4.11 -52.98 -32.73
CA LYS A 7 3.53 -51.72 -33.25
C LYS A 7 2.17 -51.45 -32.67
N LYS A 8 1.34 -52.50 -32.46
CA LYS A 8 0.01 -52.37 -31.85
C LYS A 8 0.06 -52.06 -30.35
N GLU A 9 1.04 -52.63 -29.63
CA GLU A 9 1.26 -52.29 -28.24
C GLU A 9 1.77 -50.83 -28.08
N TYR A 10 2.64 -50.36 -28.97
CA TYR A 10 3.15 -48.99 -28.97
C TYR A 10 2.04 -47.98 -29.25
N GLU A 11 1.10 -48.27 -30.17
CA GLU A 11 -0.07 -47.42 -30.44
C GLU A 11 -1.06 -47.41 -29.26
N LEU A 12 -1.24 -48.54 -28.57
CA LEU A 12 -2.08 -48.59 -27.37
C LEU A 12 -1.50 -47.85 -26.19
N VAL A 13 -0.19 -47.93 -25.98
CA VAL A 13 0.52 -47.21 -24.94
C VAL A 13 0.50 -45.69 -25.21
N ASN A 14 0.71 -45.27 -26.45
CA ASN A 14 0.61 -43.86 -26.83
C ASN A 14 -0.82 -43.31 -26.68
N SER A 15 -1.82 -44.08 -27.08
CA SER A 15 -3.23 -43.72 -26.90
C SER A 15 -3.61 -43.62 -25.42
N PHE A 16 -3.08 -44.53 -24.58
CA PHE A 16 -3.30 -44.49 -23.13
C PHE A 16 -2.58 -43.27 -22.48
N PHE A 17 -1.36 -42.94 -22.87
CA PHE A 17 -0.66 -41.74 -22.42
C PHE A 17 -1.36 -40.48 -22.91
N GLN A 18 -1.85 -40.44 -24.12
CA GLN A 18 -2.63 -39.31 -24.63
C GLN A 18 -3.98 -39.15 -23.90
N PHE A 19 -4.66 -40.28 -23.59
CA PHE A 19 -5.87 -40.27 -22.78
C PHE A 19 -5.61 -39.87 -21.33
N LEU A 20 -4.54 -40.37 -20.72
CA LEU A 20 -4.11 -39.97 -19.38
C LEU A 20 -3.69 -38.51 -19.33
N TYR A 21 -2.99 -38.01 -20.36
CA TYR A 21 -2.63 -36.58 -20.50
C TYR A 21 -3.87 -35.71 -20.66
N LEU A 22 -4.86 -36.10 -21.47
CA LEU A 22 -6.14 -35.42 -21.60
C LEU A 22 -6.92 -35.43 -20.27
N LEU A 23 -6.93 -36.53 -19.55
CA LEU A 23 -7.62 -36.67 -18.25
C LEU A 23 -6.92 -35.87 -17.16
N LEU A 24 -5.59 -35.73 -17.19
CA LEU A 24 -4.84 -34.85 -16.31
C LEU A 24 -5.00 -33.38 -16.68
N MET A 25 -5.17 -33.05 -17.97
CA MET A 25 -5.46 -31.70 -18.44
C MET A 25 -6.91 -31.27 -18.14
N GLU A 26 -7.90 -32.19 -18.26
CA GLU A 26 -9.30 -31.94 -17.85
C GLU A 26 -9.44 -31.72 -16.34
N ASN A 27 -8.57 -32.30 -15.51
CA ASN A 27 -8.55 -32.10 -14.06
C ASN A 27 -7.66 -30.93 -13.59
N SER A 28 -6.88 -30.29 -14.46
CA SER A 28 -6.23 -29.03 -14.15
C SER A 28 -7.23 -27.89 -14.36
N SER A 29 -8.08 -27.62 -13.37
CA SER A 29 -8.96 -26.44 -13.37
C SER A 29 -8.08 -25.20 -13.46
N MET A 30 -7.97 -24.61 -14.66
CA MET A 30 -7.32 -23.29 -14.82
C MET A 30 -8.06 -22.31 -13.91
N SER A 31 -7.31 -21.47 -13.20
CA SER A 31 -7.93 -20.43 -12.37
C SER A 31 -8.78 -19.51 -13.25
N SER A 32 -9.95 -19.08 -12.76
CA SER A 32 -10.80 -18.15 -13.51
C SER A 32 -10.06 -16.87 -13.91
N ALA A 33 -9.10 -16.42 -13.10
CA ALA A 33 -8.22 -15.30 -13.45
C ALA A 33 -7.37 -15.55 -14.72
N SER A 34 -7.08 -16.81 -15.04
CA SER A 34 -6.37 -17.20 -16.27
C SER A 34 -7.34 -17.46 -17.43
N GLU A 35 -8.44 -18.17 -17.16
CA GLU A 35 -9.46 -18.54 -18.12
C GLU A 35 -10.19 -17.31 -18.72
N TYR A 36 -10.60 -16.36 -17.85
CA TYR A 36 -11.31 -15.13 -18.22
C TYR A 36 -10.37 -13.95 -18.44
N ARG A 37 -9.09 -14.22 -18.68
CA ARG A 37 -8.14 -13.15 -19.06
C ARG A 37 -8.54 -12.62 -20.43
N PRO A 38 -8.77 -11.30 -20.59
CA PRO A 38 -9.21 -10.73 -21.88
C PRO A 38 -8.20 -11.03 -22.98
N LYS A 39 -8.73 -11.49 -24.13
CA LYS A 39 -7.97 -11.85 -25.34
C LYS A 39 -8.10 -10.79 -26.43
N ASP A 40 -9.12 -9.92 -26.34
CA ASP A 40 -9.38 -8.80 -27.24
C ASP A 40 -9.72 -7.53 -26.46
N PHE A 41 -9.57 -6.37 -27.08
CA PHE A 41 -9.92 -5.07 -26.50
C PHE A 41 -11.39 -4.96 -26.08
N ASN A 42 -12.29 -5.61 -26.82
CA ASN A 42 -13.73 -5.63 -26.50
C ASN A 42 -14.06 -6.38 -25.19
N GLU A 43 -13.14 -7.21 -24.72
CA GLU A 43 -13.28 -7.96 -23.46
C GLU A 43 -12.67 -7.19 -22.27
N MET A 44 -12.01 -6.05 -22.54
CA MET A 44 -11.43 -5.21 -21.49
C MET A 44 -12.54 -4.46 -20.74
N ILE A 45 -12.60 -4.63 -19.42
CA ILE A 45 -13.64 -4.06 -18.57
C ILE A 45 -13.13 -2.80 -17.87
N GLY A 46 -13.92 -1.72 -17.92
CA GLY A 46 -13.67 -0.48 -17.16
C GLY A 46 -12.49 0.37 -17.67
N GLN A 47 -11.96 0.08 -18.89
CA GLN A 47 -10.83 0.79 -19.47
C GLN A 47 -11.15 1.38 -20.87
N ASP A 48 -12.40 1.74 -21.13
CA ASP A 48 -12.90 2.13 -22.46
C ASP A 48 -12.11 3.26 -23.11
N ALA A 49 -11.72 4.28 -22.33
CA ALA A 49 -10.96 5.42 -22.84
C ALA A 49 -9.57 5.00 -23.34
N ILE A 50 -8.89 4.12 -22.62
CA ILE A 50 -7.56 3.59 -22.97
C ILE A 50 -7.70 2.72 -24.21
N VAL A 51 -8.66 1.80 -24.21
CA VAL A 51 -8.94 0.91 -25.34
C VAL A 51 -9.20 1.70 -26.61
N LYS A 52 -10.07 2.71 -26.54
CA LYS A 52 -10.36 3.60 -27.68
C LYS A 52 -9.12 4.33 -28.20
N THR A 53 -8.29 4.84 -27.29
CA THR A 53 -7.06 5.55 -27.67
C THR A 53 -6.06 4.62 -28.34
N LEU A 54 -5.86 3.41 -27.80
CA LEU A 54 -4.96 2.41 -28.40
C LEU A 54 -5.49 1.89 -29.74
N SER A 55 -6.80 1.65 -29.87
CA SER A 55 -7.41 1.25 -31.15
C SER A 55 -7.20 2.33 -32.23
N ASN A 56 -7.43 3.59 -31.89
CA ASN A 56 -7.18 4.69 -32.82
C ASN A 56 -5.70 4.80 -33.25
N ALA A 57 -4.77 4.51 -32.32
CA ALA A 57 -3.33 4.51 -32.64
C ALA A 57 -2.97 3.36 -33.58
N ILE A 58 -3.60 2.20 -33.45
CA ILE A 58 -3.41 1.06 -34.37
C ILE A 58 -3.99 1.40 -35.75
N ASP A 59 -5.23 1.86 -35.80
CA ASP A 59 -5.94 2.18 -37.08
C ASP A 59 -5.22 3.27 -37.87
N SER A 60 -4.65 4.26 -37.17
CA SER A 60 -3.85 5.32 -37.77
C SER A 60 -2.40 4.94 -38.07
N GLN A 61 -1.97 3.74 -37.70
CA GLN A 61 -0.58 3.24 -37.76
C GLN A 61 0.44 4.17 -37.07
N LYS A 62 0.00 4.91 -36.06
CA LYS A 62 0.83 5.83 -35.25
C LYS A 62 1.03 5.28 -33.86
N ILE A 63 1.74 4.16 -33.76
CA ILE A 63 1.99 3.48 -32.50
C ILE A 63 3.22 4.09 -31.85
N PRO A 64 3.14 4.58 -30.60
CA PRO A 64 4.31 5.06 -29.88
C PRO A 64 5.30 3.92 -29.64
N GLN A 65 6.60 4.19 -29.76
CA GLN A 65 7.63 3.18 -29.52
C GLN A 65 7.85 2.88 -28.02
N ALA A 66 7.42 3.79 -27.12
CA ALA A 66 7.48 3.58 -25.69
C ALA A 66 6.15 3.97 -25.03
N LEU A 67 5.48 3.02 -24.40
CA LEU A 67 4.23 3.17 -23.67
C LEU A 67 4.46 2.84 -22.19
N LEU A 68 3.83 3.60 -21.30
CA LEU A 68 3.86 3.35 -19.87
C LEU A 68 2.42 3.18 -19.35
N PHE A 69 2.09 1.99 -18.89
CA PHE A 69 0.80 1.64 -18.29
C PHE A 69 0.88 1.77 -16.79
N CYS A 70 0.26 2.78 -16.22
CA CYS A 70 0.24 3.05 -14.78
C CYS A 70 -1.12 2.68 -14.19
N GLY A 71 -1.17 2.21 -12.96
CA GLY A 71 -2.42 2.00 -12.23
C GLY A 71 -2.39 0.81 -11.29
N PRO A 72 -3.46 0.60 -10.51
CA PRO A 72 -3.53 -0.43 -9.49
C PRO A 72 -3.25 -1.84 -10.02
N ARG A 73 -2.95 -2.76 -9.12
CA ARG A 73 -2.76 -4.17 -9.47
C ARG A 73 -4.09 -4.79 -9.96
N GLY A 74 -4.02 -5.72 -10.92
CA GLY A 74 -5.16 -6.52 -11.32
C GLY A 74 -6.23 -5.84 -12.18
N VAL A 75 -5.98 -4.60 -12.66
CA VAL A 75 -6.90 -3.82 -13.51
C VAL A 75 -6.74 -4.08 -15.02
N GLY A 76 -5.85 -5.01 -15.42
CA GLY A 76 -5.69 -5.44 -16.81
C GLY A 76 -4.51 -4.84 -17.57
N LYS A 77 -3.54 -4.16 -16.93
CA LYS A 77 -2.36 -3.57 -17.59
C LYS A 77 -1.62 -4.55 -18.50
N THR A 78 -1.17 -5.68 -17.95
CA THR A 78 -0.41 -6.70 -18.67
C THR A 78 -1.27 -7.39 -19.75
N SER A 79 -2.58 -7.58 -19.51
CA SER A 79 -3.50 -8.12 -20.52
C SER A 79 -3.65 -7.16 -21.68
N CYS A 80 -3.83 -5.86 -21.42
CA CYS A 80 -3.88 -4.83 -22.44
C CYS A 80 -2.59 -4.77 -23.26
N ALA A 81 -1.42 -4.88 -22.61
CA ALA A 81 -0.12 -4.93 -23.26
C ALA A 81 -0.01 -6.10 -24.25
N ARG A 82 -0.45 -7.30 -23.85
CA ARG A 82 -0.45 -8.49 -24.72
C ARG A 82 -1.41 -8.34 -25.91
N ILE A 83 -2.62 -7.82 -25.66
CA ILE A 83 -3.60 -7.55 -26.73
C ILE A 83 -3.04 -6.54 -27.73
N LEU A 84 -2.44 -5.45 -27.23
CA LEU A 84 -1.81 -4.45 -28.09
C LEU A 84 -0.69 -5.08 -28.92
N ALA A 85 0.22 -5.84 -28.28
CA ALA A 85 1.34 -6.50 -28.95
C ALA A 85 0.89 -7.46 -30.06
N LYS A 86 -0.22 -8.19 -29.83
CA LYS A 86 -0.82 -9.05 -30.85
C LYS A 86 -1.39 -8.22 -32.01
N LYS A 87 -2.17 -7.18 -31.71
CA LYS A 87 -2.86 -6.36 -32.74
C LYS A 87 -1.91 -5.55 -33.63
N ILE A 88 -0.80 -5.04 -33.10
CA ILE A 88 0.16 -4.27 -33.91
C ILE A 88 0.95 -5.11 -34.90
N ASN A 89 1.00 -6.42 -34.68
CA ASN A 89 1.72 -7.35 -35.54
C ASN A 89 0.81 -8.04 -36.57
N ASP A 90 -0.51 -7.85 -36.51
CA ASP A 90 -1.52 -8.53 -37.37
C ASP A 90 -1.32 -10.06 -37.41
N LEU A 91 -0.84 -10.68 -36.33
CA LEU A 91 -0.51 -12.09 -36.26
C LEU A 91 -1.57 -12.83 -35.45
N ASP A 92 -2.25 -13.77 -36.07
CA ASP A 92 -3.13 -14.73 -35.38
C ASP A 92 -2.35 -15.94 -34.87
N GLU A 93 -1.31 -16.37 -35.57
CA GLU A 93 -0.42 -17.44 -35.20
C GLU A 93 1.02 -16.95 -35.11
N ASN A 94 1.85 -17.60 -34.26
CA ASN A 94 3.27 -17.29 -34.06
C ASN A 94 3.59 -15.91 -33.45
N PHE A 95 2.61 -15.22 -32.85
CA PHE A 95 2.83 -13.90 -32.21
C PHE A 95 3.77 -14.03 -30.99
N GLU A 96 3.85 -15.19 -30.36
CA GLU A 96 4.67 -15.46 -29.17
C GLU A 96 6.17 -15.22 -29.41
N TYR A 97 6.66 -15.44 -30.65
CA TYR A 97 8.07 -15.22 -31.00
C TYR A 97 8.48 -13.75 -31.02
N ASN A 98 7.52 -12.83 -31.07
CA ASN A 98 7.77 -11.39 -31.14
C ASN A 98 7.46 -10.66 -29.85
N ILE A 99 6.88 -11.34 -28.85
CA ILE A 99 6.51 -10.76 -27.55
C ILE A 99 7.45 -11.29 -26.49
N PHE A 100 8.22 -10.39 -25.91
CA PHE A 100 9.17 -10.67 -24.84
C PHE A 100 8.60 -10.07 -23.55
N GLU A 101 8.14 -10.90 -22.66
CA GLU A 101 7.57 -10.50 -21.37
C GLU A 101 8.59 -10.72 -20.26
N LEU A 102 8.86 -9.67 -19.50
CA LEU A 102 9.78 -9.67 -18.39
C LEU A 102 9.07 -9.10 -17.16
N ASP A 103 9.17 -9.81 -16.05
CA ASP A 103 8.79 -9.30 -14.73
C ASP A 103 10.03 -8.68 -14.06
N ALA A 104 10.01 -7.36 -13.87
CA ALA A 104 11.11 -6.64 -13.24
C ALA A 104 11.29 -6.98 -11.76
N ALA A 105 10.30 -7.59 -11.09
CA ALA A 105 10.48 -8.08 -9.73
C ALA A 105 11.47 -9.25 -9.65
N SER A 106 11.49 -10.10 -10.69
CA SER A 106 12.39 -11.26 -10.80
C SER A 106 13.66 -10.96 -11.58
N ASN A 107 13.64 -9.98 -12.49
CA ASN A 107 14.73 -9.64 -13.42
C ASN A 107 15.07 -8.16 -13.31
N ASN A 108 15.68 -7.75 -12.20
CA ASN A 108 15.94 -6.34 -11.87
C ASN A 108 17.41 -5.93 -12.02
N SER A 109 18.29 -6.85 -12.45
CA SER A 109 19.71 -6.61 -12.57
C SER A 109 20.08 -5.80 -13.82
N VAL A 110 21.26 -5.20 -13.81
CA VAL A 110 21.81 -4.50 -14.97
C VAL A 110 22.10 -5.46 -16.11
N GLU A 111 22.47 -6.72 -15.79
CA GLU A 111 22.79 -7.75 -16.78
C GLU A 111 21.55 -8.20 -17.55
N ASP A 112 20.41 -8.36 -16.87
CA ASP A 112 19.14 -8.68 -17.52
C ASP A 112 18.74 -7.62 -18.56
N ILE A 113 18.88 -6.35 -18.19
CA ILE A 113 18.59 -5.23 -19.09
C ILE A 113 19.60 -5.12 -20.24
N ARG A 114 20.87 -5.43 -20.01
CA ARG A 114 21.89 -5.49 -21.08
C ARG A 114 21.58 -6.58 -22.09
N ASN A 115 21.21 -7.77 -21.64
CA ASN A 115 20.81 -8.88 -22.50
C ASN A 115 19.61 -8.48 -23.38
N ILE A 116 18.61 -7.80 -22.82
CA ILE A 116 17.49 -7.24 -23.59
C ILE A 116 18.00 -6.23 -24.60
N THR A 117 18.89 -5.30 -24.22
CA THR A 117 19.42 -4.26 -25.09
C THR A 117 20.20 -4.84 -26.29
N GLU A 118 20.84 -5.99 -26.14
CA GLU A 118 21.48 -6.70 -27.24
C GLU A 118 20.45 -7.37 -28.17
N GLN A 119 19.42 -8.00 -27.60
CA GLN A 119 18.34 -8.66 -28.36
C GLN A 119 17.46 -7.68 -29.15
N ILE A 120 17.31 -6.46 -28.67
CA ILE A 120 16.56 -5.38 -29.33
C ILE A 120 17.12 -5.05 -30.71
N ARG A 121 18.44 -5.18 -30.92
CA ARG A 121 19.11 -4.85 -32.18
C ARG A 121 18.77 -5.83 -33.31
N ILE A 122 18.30 -7.02 -32.98
CA ILE A 122 17.96 -8.07 -33.93
C ILE A 122 16.51 -7.85 -34.40
N PRO A 123 16.23 -7.65 -35.69
CA PRO A 123 14.88 -7.47 -36.20
C PRO A 123 14.01 -8.73 -35.97
N PRO A 124 12.68 -8.59 -35.95
CA PRO A 124 11.78 -9.73 -35.78
C PRO A 124 11.86 -10.68 -36.98
N GLN A 125 11.68 -11.97 -36.71
CA GLN A 125 11.64 -12.99 -37.77
C GLN A 125 10.26 -13.04 -38.44
N TYR A 126 9.20 -12.70 -37.71
CA TYR A 126 7.81 -12.66 -38.16
C TYR A 126 7.21 -11.30 -37.79
N GLY A 127 6.21 -10.83 -38.56
CA GLY A 127 5.52 -9.57 -38.27
C GLY A 127 6.36 -8.31 -38.44
N LYS A 128 5.86 -7.20 -37.91
CA LYS A 128 6.46 -5.87 -38.10
C LYS A 128 7.26 -5.40 -36.91
N PHE A 129 6.81 -5.75 -35.70
CA PHE A 129 7.33 -5.22 -34.45
C PHE A 129 7.76 -6.32 -33.47
N LYS A 130 8.83 -6.05 -32.77
CA LYS A 130 9.30 -6.81 -31.61
C LYS A 130 8.86 -6.07 -30.36
N VAL A 131 8.01 -6.68 -29.54
CA VAL A 131 7.38 -6.01 -28.39
C VAL A 131 8.00 -6.51 -27.09
N TYR A 132 8.51 -5.58 -26.31
CA TYR A 132 9.03 -5.87 -24.98
C TYR A 132 8.06 -5.36 -23.93
N ILE A 133 7.45 -6.27 -23.19
CA ILE A 133 6.54 -5.97 -22.08
C ILE A 133 7.35 -6.13 -20.79
N ILE A 134 7.55 -5.04 -20.05
CA ILE A 134 8.26 -5.05 -18.78
C ILE A 134 7.24 -4.72 -17.69
N ASP A 135 6.85 -5.75 -16.93
CA ASP A 135 5.89 -5.60 -15.83
C ASP A 135 6.61 -5.20 -14.54
N GLU A 136 5.90 -4.46 -13.66
CA GLU A 136 6.39 -3.88 -12.40
C GLU A 136 7.72 -3.14 -12.57
N VAL A 137 7.86 -2.36 -13.64
CA VAL A 137 9.11 -1.68 -14.03
C VAL A 137 9.73 -0.83 -12.90
N HIS A 138 8.95 -0.39 -11.92
CA HIS A 138 9.45 0.33 -10.74
C HIS A 138 10.36 -0.51 -9.82
N MET A 139 10.40 -1.84 -10.02
CA MET A 139 11.27 -2.77 -9.29
C MET A 139 12.70 -2.83 -9.86
N LEU A 140 12.95 -2.25 -11.03
CA LEU A 140 14.29 -2.19 -11.60
C LEU A 140 15.23 -1.38 -10.70
N SER A 141 16.48 -1.84 -10.58
CA SER A 141 17.51 -1.07 -9.88
C SER A 141 17.83 0.24 -10.63
N ASN A 142 18.30 1.26 -9.93
CA ASN A 142 18.70 2.54 -10.56
C ASN A 142 19.74 2.35 -11.67
N ALA A 143 20.65 1.39 -11.52
CA ALA A 143 21.65 1.08 -12.52
C ALA A 143 21.04 0.38 -13.75
N ALA A 144 20.04 -0.49 -13.57
CA ALA A 144 19.26 -1.10 -14.64
C ALA A 144 18.43 -0.05 -15.40
N PHE A 145 17.76 0.87 -14.69
CA PHE A 145 17.07 2.00 -15.32
C PHE A 145 18.02 2.82 -16.22
N ASN A 146 19.20 3.18 -15.72
CA ASN A 146 20.17 3.96 -16.49
C ASN A 146 20.67 3.21 -17.74
N ALA A 147 20.86 1.90 -17.65
CA ALA A 147 21.23 1.07 -18.80
C ALA A 147 20.09 1.03 -19.85
N PHE A 148 18.84 1.07 -19.40
CA PHE A 148 17.65 1.02 -20.27
C PHE A 148 17.35 2.33 -20.98
N LEU A 149 17.71 3.50 -20.37
CA LEU A 149 17.44 4.83 -20.91
C LEU A 149 17.91 4.99 -22.36
N LYS A 150 19.11 4.48 -22.69
CA LYS A 150 19.66 4.57 -24.04
C LYS A 150 18.74 3.88 -25.08
N SER A 151 18.16 2.75 -24.73
CA SER A 151 17.24 2.02 -25.63
C SER A 151 15.86 2.70 -25.75
N LEU A 152 15.47 3.49 -24.74
CA LEU A 152 14.23 4.28 -24.79
C LEU A 152 14.40 5.61 -25.51
N GLU A 153 15.62 6.17 -25.52
CA GLU A 153 15.92 7.43 -26.24
C GLU A 153 15.95 7.23 -27.75
N GLU A 154 16.60 6.14 -28.20
CA GLU A 154 16.78 5.82 -29.60
C GLU A 154 16.34 4.37 -29.89
N PRO A 155 15.04 4.05 -29.75
CA PRO A 155 14.56 2.71 -30.01
C PRO A 155 14.67 2.37 -31.49
N PRO A 156 15.09 1.16 -31.86
CA PRO A 156 15.06 0.71 -33.26
C PRO A 156 13.62 0.77 -33.81
N PRO A 157 13.42 1.08 -35.09
CA PRO A 157 12.09 1.30 -35.66
C PRO A 157 11.15 0.09 -35.60
N HIS A 158 11.71 -1.10 -35.44
CA HIS A 158 10.97 -2.36 -35.28
C HIS A 158 10.67 -2.74 -33.82
N VAL A 159 10.97 -1.88 -32.85
CA VAL A 159 10.82 -2.18 -31.41
C VAL A 159 9.74 -1.31 -30.79
N VAL A 160 8.90 -1.93 -29.97
CA VAL A 160 7.91 -1.25 -29.12
C VAL A 160 8.10 -1.71 -27.69
N PHE A 161 8.28 -0.76 -26.77
CA PHE A 161 8.34 -1.00 -25.34
C PHE A 161 6.99 -0.71 -24.71
N ILE A 162 6.50 -1.65 -23.89
CA ILE A 162 5.32 -1.48 -23.06
C ILE A 162 5.74 -1.72 -21.63
N LEU A 163 5.88 -0.63 -20.87
CA LEU A 163 6.23 -0.67 -19.47
C LEU A 163 4.96 -0.67 -18.62
N ALA A 164 4.86 -1.52 -17.61
CA ALA A 164 3.74 -1.52 -16.69
C ALA A 164 4.22 -1.28 -15.25
N THR A 165 3.46 -0.51 -14.47
CA THR A 165 3.78 -0.21 -13.07
C THR A 165 2.53 -0.03 -12.25
N THR A 166 2.60 -0.43 -10.98
CA THR A 166 1.61 -0.09 -9.96
C THR A 166 1.94 1.23 -9.27
N GLU A 167 3.21 1.67 -9.31
CA GLU A 167 3.71 2.84 -8.58
C GLU A 167 4.37 3.85 -9.51
N LYS A 168 3.56 4.72 -10.12
CA LYS A 168 4.02 5.79 -11.02
C LYS A 168 5.06 6.72 -10.36
N ASN A 169 4.90 6.99 -9.08
CA ASN A 169 5.76 7.90 -8.31
C ASN A 169 7.19 7.39 -8.14
N LYS A 170 7.41 6.08 -8.27
CA LYS A 170 8.75 5.47 -8.21
C LYS A 170 9.48 5.50 -9.55
N ILE A 171 8.81 5.86 -10.63
CA ILE A 171 9.42 5.94 -11.95
C ILE A 171 10.18 7.26 -12.09
N ILE A 172 11.43 7.18 -12.52
CA ILE A 172 12.28 8.35 -12.71
C ILE A 172 11.73 9.27 -13.80
N PRO A 173 11.81 10.61 -13.62
CA PRO A 173 11.25 11.58 -14.56
C PRO A 173 11.77 11.46 -15.99
N THR A 174 12.99 10.98 -16.16
CA THR A 174 13.61 10.75 -17.46
C THR A 174 12.89 9.68 -18.30
N ILE A 175 12.29 8.66 -17.68
CA ILE A 175 11.45 7.66 -18.36
C ILE A 175 10.06 8.23 -18.63
N LEU A 176 9.47 8.94 -17.65
CA LEU A 176 8.15 9.54 -17.82
C LEU A 176 8.09 10.50 -19.01
N SER A 177 9.17 11.24 -19.27
CA SER A 177 9.25 12.19 -20.40
C SER A 177 9.39 11.53 -21.78
N ARG A 178 9.76 10.24 -21.83
CA ARG A 178 9.99 9.48 -23.08
C ARG A 178 8.88 8.49 -23.41
N CYS A 179 7.99 8.24 -22.46
CA CYS A 179 6.90 7.30 -22.65
C CYS A 179 5.55 8.01 -22.81
N GLN A 180 4.69 7.48 -23.66
CA GLN A 180 3.28 7.85 -23.63
C GLN A 180 2.60 7.15 -22.48
N ILE A 181 2.02 7.94 -21.56
CA ILE A 181 1.47 7.45 -20.30
C ILE A 181 -0.03 7.14 -20.48
N TYR A 182 -0.44 5.97 -19.97
CA TYR A 182 -1.82 5.51 -19.90
C TYR A 182 -2.16 5.16 -18.45
N ASP A 183 -3.04 5.94 -17.85
CA ASP A 183 -3.43 5.78 -16.45
C ASP A 183 -4.67 4.88 -16.35
N PHE A 184 -4.48 3.62 -15.97
CA PHE A 184 -5.53 2.62 -15.72
C PHE A 184 -6.24 2.93 -14.40
N LYS A 185 -7.56 2.89 -14.42
CA LYS A 185 -8.40 3.16 -13.26
C LYS A 185 -8.80 1.86 -12.57
N LYS A 186 -9.19 1.96 -11.30
CA LYS A 186 -9.93 0.88 -10.63
C LYS A 186 -11.22 0.62 -11.40
N VAL A 187 -11.58 -0.65 -11.53
CA VAL A 187 -12.83 -1.05 -12.17
C VAL A 187 -13.97 -0.85 -11.17
N ASP A 188 -15.09 -0.31 -11.64
CA ASP A 188 -16.26 -0.11 -10.80
C ASP A 188 -16.90 -1.45 -10.38
N ASN A 189 -17.53 -1.46 -9.21
CA ASN A 189 -18.11 -2.67 -8.65
C ASN A 189 -19.19 -3.28 -9.55
N ASN A 190 -19.99 -2.45 -10.22
CA ASN A 190 -21.06 -2.93 -11.11
C ASN A 190 -20.50 -3.71 -12.29
N SER A 191 -19.39 -3.26 -12.88
CA SER A 191 -18.70 -3.96 -13.96
C SER A 191 -18.11 -5.30 -13.49
N ILE A 192 -17.54 -5.35 -12.28
CA ILE A 192 -17.05 -6.60 -11.68
C ILE A 192 -18.20 -7.58 -11.42
N ILE A 193 -19.30 -7.10 -10.84
CA ILE A 193 -20.52 -7.91 -10.60
C ILE A 193 -21.03 -8.46 -11.93
N GLY A 194 -21.10 -7.65 -12.98
CA GLY A 194 -21.49 -8.08 -14.32
C GLY A 194 -20.63 -9.23 -14.88
N LEU A 195 -19.31 -9.14 -14.68
CA LEU A 195 -18.39 -10.21 -15.05
C LEU A 195 -18.66 -11.50 -14.23
N LEU A 196 -18.77 -11.39 -12.92
CA LEU A 196 -19.03 -12.53 -12.03
C LEU A 196 -20.39 -13.19 -12.36
N HIS A 197 -21.42 -12.41 -12.65
CA HIS A 197 -22.71 -12.92 -13.15
C HIS A 197 -22.58 -13.74 -14.43
N LYS A 198 -21.79 -13.26 -15.41
CA LYS A 198 -21.52 -13.98 -16.65
C LYS A 198 -20.86 -15.32 -16.35
N ILE A 199 -19.84 -15.35 -15.50
CA ILE A 199 -19.12 -16.57 -15.10
C ILE A 199 -20.04 -17.55 -14.38
N CYS A 200 -20.85 -17.09 -13.43
CA CYS A 200 -21.81 -17.92 -12.70
C CYS A 200 -22.80 -18.61 -13.66
N LYS A 201 -23.30 -17.90 -14.65
CA LYS A 201 -24.21 -18.45 -15.66
C LYS A 201 -23.52 -19.49 -16.54
N GLU A 202 -22.30 -19.21 -17.00
CA GLU A 202 -21.51 -20.14 -17.83
C GLU A 202 -21.15 -21.41 -17.08
N LYS A 203 -20.71 -21.30 -15.82
CA LYS A 203 -20.31 -22.45 -14.98
C LYS A 203 -21.48 -23.08 -14.21
N LYS A 204 -22.73 -22.57 -14.38
CA LYS A 204 -23.94 -23.02 -13.69
C LYS A 204 -23.81 -23.03 -12.16
N ILE A 205 -23.16 -22.02 -11.61
CA ILE A 205 -22.98 -21.82 -10.17
C ILE A 205 -24.23 -21.13 -9.62
N LYS A 206 -24.76 -21.61 -8.49
CA LYS A 206 -25.82 -20.92 -7.77
C LYS A 206 -25.25 -19.79 -6.95
N PHE A 207 -25.89 -18.63 -6.92
CA PHE A 207 -25.38 -17.45 -6.23
C PHE A 207 -26.51 -16.53 -5.79
N ASP A 208 -26.22 -15.76 -4.76
CA ASP A 208 -27.01 -14.60 -4.33
C ASP A 208 -26.34 -13.33 -4.84
N ASP A 209 -27.10 -12.35 -5.31
CA ASP A 209 -26.58 -11.07 -5.81
C ASP A 209 -25.74 -10.34 -4.76
N SER A 210 -26.15 -10.42 -3.50
CA SER A 210 -25.41 -9.84 -2.37
C SER A 210 -24.04 -10.49 -2.16
N SER A 211 -23.89 -11.77 -2.45
CA SER A 211 -22.60 -12.48 -2.40
C SER A 211 -21.62 -11.95 -3.43
N LEU A 212 -22.07 -11.73 -4.66
CA LEU A 212 -21.23 -11.14 -5.72
C LEU A 212 -20.88 -9.67 -5.43
N GLN A 213 -21.79 -8.93 -4.81
CA GLN A 213 -21.52 -7.57 -4.38
C GLN A 213 -20.40 -7.51 -3.33
N ILE A 214 -20.41 -8.42 -2.34
CA ILE A 214 -19.35 -8.51 -1.32
C ILE A 214 -17.99 -8.82 -1.97
N ILE A 215 -17.95 -9.75 -2.93
CA ILE A 215 -16.71 -10.09 -3.66
C ILE A 215 -16.19 -8.87 -4.43
N ALA A 216 -17.07 -8.14 -5.13
CA ALA A 216 -16.69 -6.95 -5.88
C ALA A 216 -16.17 -5.83 -4.96
N GLU A 217 -16.84 -5.56 -3.83
CA GLU A 217 -16.40 -4.57 -2.84
C GLU A 217 -15.03 -4.91 -2.24
N LYS A 218 -14.79 -6.19 -1.93
CA LYS A 218 -13.52 -6.65 -1.33
C LYS A 218 -12.37 -6.70 -2.31
N SER A 219 -12.64 -6.79 -3.61
CA SER A 219 -11.60 -6.77 -4.65
C SER A 219 -11.02 -5.37 -4.91
N ASP A 220 -11.60 -4.32 -4.35
CA ASP A 220 -11.13 -2.92 -4.46
C ASP A 220 -10.85 -2.49 -5.92
N GLY A 221 -11.69 -2.92 -6.85
CA GLY A 221 -11.58 -2.61 -8.27
C GLY A 221 -10.54 -3.45 -9.03
N SER A 222 -10.01 -4.51 -8.43
CA SER A 222 -9.10 -5.47 -9.05
C SER A 222 -9.87 -6.68 -9.63
N ILE A 223 -9.92 -6.82 -10.95
CA ILE A 223 -10.54 -7.98 -11.60
C ILE A 223 -9.82 -9.28 -11.24
N ARG A 224 -8.49 -9.26 -11.17
CA ARG A 224 -7.70 -10.44 -10.83
C ARG A 224 -8.00 -10.95 -9.43
N ASP A 225 -8.08 -10.05 -8.46
CA ASP A 225 -8.33 -10.41 -7.07
C ASP A 225 -9.79 -10.84 -6.88
N SER A 226 -10.75 -10.22 -7.61
CA SER A 226 -12.16 -10.65 -7.60
C SER A 226 -12.32 -12.08 -8.12
N LEU A 227 -11.67 -12.43 -9.22
CA LEU A 227 -11.71 -13.78 -9.80
C LEU A 227 -11.00 -14.81 -8.91
N SER A 228 -9.86 -14.46 -8.32
CA SER A 228 -9.14 -15.33 -7.39
C SER A 228 -9.95 -15.60 -6.10
N MET A 229 -10.64 -14.57 -5.60
CA MET A 229 -11.53 -14.68 -4.44
C MET A 229 -12.75 -15.52 -4.79
N PHE A 230 -13.34 -15.29 -5.97
CA PHE A 230 -14.48 -16.05 -6.49
C PHE A 230 -14.15 -17.54 -6.59
N ASP A 231 -13.01 -17.92 -7.21
CA ASP A 231 -12.58 -19.31 -7.34
C ASP A 231 -12.45 -20.01 -5.98
N ARG A 232 -11.83 -19.32 -5.02
CA ARG A 232 -11.67 -19.82 -3.66
C ARG A 232 -13.03 -20.08 -3.01
N LEU A 233 -13.97 -19.14 -3.13
CA LEU A 233 -15.30 -19.25 -2.56
C LEU A 233 -16.12 -20.36 -3.23
N VAL A 234 -16.11 -20.44 -4.56
CA VAL A 234 -16.79 -21.52 -5.31
C VAL A 234 -16.29 -22.90 -4.91
N SER A 235 -14.97 -23.05 -4.74
CA SER A 235 -14.37 -24.32 -4.30
C SER A 235 -14.77 -24.68 -2.88
N PHE A 236 -14.89 -23.69 -1.98
CA PHE A 236 -15.27 -23.90 -0.59
C PHE A 236 -16.77 -24.24 -0.44
N THR A 237 -17.63 -23.55 -1.18
CA THR A 237 -19.10 -23.64 -1.05
C THR A 237 -19.74 -24.72 -1.95
N ASN A 238 -18.93 -25.58 -2.58
CA ASN A 238 -19.41 -26.56 -3.55
C ASN A 238 -20.35 -25.95 -4.60
N SER A 239 -19.97 -24.80 -5.17
CA SER A 239 -20.73 -24.08 -6.21
C SER A 239 -22.08 -23.50 -5.77
N ASN A 240 -22.25 -23.19 -4.49
CA ASN A 240 -23.45 -22.54 -3.94
C ASN A 240 -23.04 -21.29 -3.13
N LEU A 241 -22.94 -20.14 -3.78
CA LEU A 241 -22.50 -18.87 -3.18
C LEU A 241 -23.65 -18.19 -2.45
N THR A 242 -23.88 -18.55 -1.18
CA THR A 242 -24.81 -17.84 -0.29
C THR A 242 -24.09 -16.74 0.48
N ILE A 243 -24.84 -15.74 0.90
CA ILE A 243 -24.27 -14.60 1.65
C ILE A 243 -23.57 -15.04 2.94
N ASP A 244 -24.17 -16.01 3.66
CA ASP A 244 -23.66 -16.53 4.93
C ASP A 244 -22.33 -17.27 4.76
N GLU A 245 -22.21 -18.10 3.71
CA GLU A 245 -20.99 -18.83 3.40
C GLU A 245 -19.87 -17.89 2.93
N VAL A 246 -20.20 -16.86 2.12
CA VAL A 246 -19.24 -15.87 1.63
C VAL A 246 -18.72 -15.00 2.78
N THR A 247 -19.60 -14.50 3.64
CA THR A 247 -19.19 -13.69 4.80
C THR A 247 -18.36 -14.48 5.80
N SER A 248 -18.75 -15.74 6.07
CA SER A 248 -17.98 -16.62 6.96
C SER A 248 -16.60 -16.94 6.41
N ASN A 249 -16.48 -17.23 5.11
CA ASN A 249 -15.21 -17.61 4.49
C ASN A 249 -14.25 -16.44 4.32
N LEU A 250 -14.79 -15.26 4.03
CA LEU A 250 -13.98 -14.02 3.92
C LEU A 250 -13.67 -13.42 5.27
N ASN A 251 -14.10 -14.03 6.37
CA ASN A 251 -13.99 -13.50 7.73
C ASN A 251 -14.46 -12.03 7.79
N ILE A 252 -15.57 -11.73 7.11
CA ILE A 252 -16.17 -10.41 7.09
C ILE A 252 -17.24 -10.37 8.17
N LEU A 253 -17.21 -9.35 9.00
CA LEU A 253 -18.33 -9.05 9.86
C LEU A 253 -19.51 -8.53 9.02
N ASP A 254 -20.68 -9.04 9.29
CA ASP A 254 -21.92 -8.55 8.73
C ASP A 254 -22.21 -7.10 9.18
N TYR A 255 -23.00 -6.39 8.43
CA TYR A 255 -23.36 -5.01 8.77
C TYR A 255 -24.05 -4.93 10.13
N GLU A 256 -24.85 -5.93 10.51
CA GLU A 256 -25.56 -5.98 11.80
C GLU A 256 -24.60 -5.95 12.97
N SER A 257 -23.49 -6.68 12.90
CA SER A 257 -22.45 -6.65 13.94
C SER A 257 -21.87 -5.25 14.17
N TYR A 258 -21.70 -4.44 13.11
CA TYR A 258 -21.25 -3.05 13.29
C TYR A 258 -22.34 -2.15 13.88
N PHE A 259 -23.61 -2.38 13.55
CA PHE A 259 -24.73 -1.68 14.18
C PHE A 259 -24.83 -2.01 15.67
N ASP A 260 -24.67 -3.29 16.04
CA ASP A 260 -24.64 -3.72 17.43
C ASP A 260 -23.47 -3.11 18.20
N LEU A 261 -22.25 -3.14 17.62
CA LEU A 261 -21.08 -2.52 18.21
C LEU A 261 -21.27 -1.03 18.44
N SER A 262 -21.82 -0.33 17.45
CA SER A 262 -22.12 1.10 17.55
C SER A 262 -23.13 1.38 18.68
N SER A 263 -24.15 0.54 18.84
CA SER A 263 -25.11 0.64 19.94
C SER A 263 -24.47 0.42 21.32
N LEU A 264 -23.54 -0.53 21.45
CA LEU A 264 -22.77 -0.76 22.66
C LEU A 264 -21.87 0.44 23.00
N ILE A 265 -21.27 1.08 21.99
CA ILE A 265 -20.44 2.28 22.14
C ILE A 265 -21.26 3.46 22.67
N ILE A 266 -22.47 3.71 22.11
CA ILE A 266 -23.40 4.74 22.61
C ILE A 266 -23.74 4.50 24.08
N ASN A 267 -24.05 3.26 24.43
CA ASN A 267 -24.42 2.86 25.79
C ASN A 267 -23.22 2.81 26.75
N LYS A 268 -21.99 3.03 26.26
CA LYS A 268 -20.74 2.96 27.04
C LYS A 268 -20.53 1.60 27.72
N ASP A 269 -21.07 0.53 27.14
CA ASP A 269 -20.96 -0.84 27.65
C ASP A 269 -19.62 -1.46 27.26
N ILE A 270 -18.56 -1.07 27.99
CA ILE A 270 -17.20 -1.59 27.76
C ILE A 270 -17.14 -3.13 27.84
N PRO A 271 -17.74 -3.80 28.85
CA PRO A 271 -17.76 -5.25 28.91
C PRO A 271 -18.42 -5.89 27.68
N GLY A 272 -19.55 -5.34 27.22
CA GLY A 272 -20.25 -5.80 26.02
C GLY A 272 -19.38 -5.66 24.75
N ILE A 273 -18.70 -4.53 24.60
CA ILE A 273 -17.79 -4.25 23.47
C ILE A 273 -16.63 -5.26 23.45
N LEU A 274 -15.96 -5.50 24.59
CA LEU A 274 -14.85 -6.45 24.67
C LEU A 274 -15.31 -7.89 24.42
N SER A 275 -16.48 -8.28 24.96
CA SER A 275 -17.07 -9.61 24.69
C SER A 275 -17.40 -9.80 23.22
N MET A 276 -17.90 -8.77 22.55
CA MET A 276 -18.17 -8.80 21.12
C MET A 276 -16.86 -8.92 20.31
N TYR A 277 -15.84 -8.14 20.66
CA TYR A 277 -14.52 -8.22 20.02
C TYR A 277 -13.89 -9.60 20.20
N ASP A 278 -14.00 -10.24 21.38
CA ASP A 278 -13.55 -11.61 21.62
C ASP A 278 -14.18 -12.61 20.64
N LYS A 279 -15.49 -12.49 20.38
CA LYS A 279 -16.19 -13.32 19.39
C LYS A 279 -15.67 -13.10 17.98
N VAL A 280 -15.38 -11.85 17.61
CA VAL A 280 -14.82 -11.47 16.32
C VAL A 280 -13.41 -12.05 16.16
N TYR A 281 -12.57 -11.87 17.18
CA TYR A 281 -11.21 -12.38 17.23
C TYR A 281 -11.15 -13.91 17.13
N THR A 282 -12.03 -14.61 17.87
CA THR A 282 -12.13 -16.08 17.84
C THR A 282 -12.58 -16.62 16.48
N ARG A 283 -13.37 -15.85 15.71
CA ARG A 283 -13.74 -16.17 14.33
C ARG A 283 -12.58 -15.99 13.33
N GLY A 284 -11.44 -15.48 13.75
CA GLY A 284 -10.27 -15.25 12.90
C GLY A 284 -10.39 -14.03 11.99
N VAL A 285 -11.22 -13.07 12.33
CA VAL A 285 -11.29 -11.78 11.62
C VAL A 285 -10.00 -11.00 11.91
N ASP A 286 -9.34 -10.51 10.86
CA ASP A 286 -8.15 -9.68 11.01
C ASP A 286 -8.49 -8.32 11.61
N ASP A 287 -7.72 -7.89 12.62
CA ASP A 287 -7.96 -6.64 13.36
C ASP A 287 -7.97 -5.41 12.47
N VAL A 288 -7.10 -5.36 11.45
CA VAL A 288 -7.06 -4.24 10.49
C VAL A 288 -8.35 -4.18 9.68
N ASN A 289 -8.87 -5.33 9.24
CA ASN A 289 -10.15 -5.41 8.54
C ASN A 289 -11.32 -5.01 9.45
N PHE A 290 -11.28 -5.40 10.71
CA PHE A 290 -12.28 -5.03 11.71
C PHE A 290 -12.29 -3.52 11.96
N LEU A 291 -11.13 -2.91 12.22
CA LEU A 291 -10.99 -1.47 12.44
C LEU A 291 -11.40 -0.65 11.19
N ASN A 292 -10.99 -1.09 9.99
CA ASN A 292 -11.42 -0.45 8.74
C ASN A 292 -12.94 -0.53 8.56
N GLY A 293 -13.55 -1.65 8.95
CA GLY A 293 -15.01 -1.81 8.94
C GLY A 293 -15.71 -0.84 9.88
N ILE A 294 -15.18 -0.63 11.08
CA ILE A 294 -15.66 0.36 12.06
C ILE A 294 -15.57 1.78 11.49
N SER A 295 -14.41 2.14 10.94
CA SER A 295 -14.20 3.47 10.32
C SER A 295 -15.18 3.70 9.17
N LYS A 296 -15.39 2.70 8.30
CA LYS A 296 -16.37 2.75 7.21
C LYS A 296 -17.80 2.90 7.77
N HIS A 297 -18.14 2.17 8.82
CA HIS A 297 -19.47 2.24 9.44
C HIS A 297 -19.77 3.65 9.98
N PHE A 298 -18.86 4.25 10.74
CA PHE A 298 -19.02 5.62 11.24
C PHE A 298 -19.08 6.66 10.12
N ARG A 299 -18.31 6.48 9.06
CA ARG A 299 -18.39 7.32 7.87
C ARG A 299 -19.76 7.22 7.20
N GLU A 300 -20.30 6.01 7.07
CA GLU A 300 -21.64 5.81 6.48
C GLU A 300 -22.74 6.39 7.36
N LEU A 301 -22.65 6.32 8.69
CA LEU A 301 -23.57 7.03 9.60
C LEU A 301 -23.56 8.53 9.32
N LEU A 302 -22.39 9.15 9.18
CA LEU A 302 -22.25 10.58 8.91
C LEU A 302 -22.80 10.97 7.53
N ILE A 303 -22.49 10.22 6.47
CA ILE A 303 -22.94 10.50 5.10
C ILE A 303 -24.43 10.31 4.94
N ASN A 304 -25.01 9.26 5.53
CA ASN A 304 -26.44 9.00 5.45
C ASN A 304 -27.27 10.03 6.22
N LYS A 305 -26.73 10.61 7.28
CA LYS A 305 -27.32 11.75 7.97
C LYS A 305 -27.41 12.98 7.07
N LEU A 306 -26.48 13.14 6.11
CA LEU A 306 -26.44 14.23 5.14
C LEU A 306 -27.20 13.92 3.83
N ASP A 307 -27.95 12.83 3.75
CA ASP A 307 -28.71 12.35 2.57
C ASP A 307 -27.89 12.20 1.27
N LYS A 308 -26.58 11.88 1.36
CA LYS A 308 -25.64 11.81 0.23
C LYS A 308 -25.14 10.40 -0.07
N SER A 309 -25.83 9.33 0.34
CA SER A 309 -25.34 7.96 0.14
C SER A 309 -26.00 7.24 -1.02
N ASP A 310 -25.23 6.37 -1.70
CA ASP A 310 -25.67 5.48 -2.78
C ASP A 310 -26.02 4.05 -2.29
N ILE A 311 -26.34 3.88 -1.00
CA ILE A 311 -26.65 2.59 -0.37
C ILE A 311 -28.10 2.18 -0.65
N LYS A 312 -28.38 0.85 -0.64
CA LYS A 312 -29.74 0.30 -0.77
C LYS A 312 -30.69 0.89 0.28
N ASP A 313 -31.92 1.17 -0.10
CA ASP A 313 -32.90 1.90 0.71
C ASP A 313 -33.11 1.33 2.12
N ASP A 314 -33.12 0.01 2.31
CA ASP A 314 -33.33 -0.63 3.63
C ASP A 314 -32.17 -0.36 4.60
N LEU A 315 -30.93 -0.43 4.14
CA LEU A 315 -29.75 -0.13 4.94
C LEU A 315 -29.63 1.37 5.22
N LYS A 316 -30.01 2.19 4.25
CA LYS A 316 -30.03 3.67 4.40
C LYS A 316 -30.91 4.12 5.56
N ILE A 317 -32.07 3.52 5.72
CA ILE A 317 -32.99 3.81 6.84
C ILE A 317 -32.34 3.46 8.20
N LYS A 318 -31.67 2.29 8.30
CA LYS A 318 -30.96 1.88 9.52
C LYS A 318 -29.81 2.83 9.86
N TYR A 319 -28.98 3.20 8.87
CA TYR A 319 -27.88 4.15 9.04
C TYR A 319 -28.37 5.53 9.48
N LYS A 320 -29.45 6.01 8.89
CA LYS A 320 -30.05 7.31 9.26
C LYS A 320 -30.55 7.30 10.70
N LYS A 321 -31.31 6.25 11.09
CA LYS A 321 -31.85 6.11 12.44
C LYS A 321 -30.75 6.09 13.51
N GLN A 322 -29.68 5.29 13.31
CA GLN A 322 -28.59 5.21 14.27
C GLN A 322 -27.67 6.45 14.19
N GLY A 323 -27.54 7.08 13.02
CA GLY A 323 -26.79 8.32 12.84
C GLY A 323 -27.36 9.49 13.64
N ASP A 324 -28.68 9.53 13.84
CA ASP A 324 -29.36 10.57 14.64
C ASP A 324 -28.99 10.49 16.14
N ASP A 325 -28.53 9.32 16.62
CA ASP A 325 -28.10 9.13 18.01
C ASP A 325 -26.69 9.71 18.28
N TYR A 326 -25.94 10.08 17.25
CA TYR A 326 -24.60 10.66 17.34
C TYR A 326 -24.55 12.12 16.92
N SER A 327 -23.69 12.92 17.52
CA SER A 327 -23.34 14.22 16.94
C SER A 327 -22.33 14.05 15.79
N ASP A 328 -22.32 14.99 14.83
CA ASP A 328 -21.37 14.96 13.70
C ASP A 328 -19.93 15.06 14.19
N GLU A 329 -19.70 15.85 15.25
CA GLU A 329 -18.40 15.98 15.90
C GLU A 329 -17.93 14.66 16.54
N ASP A 330 -18.87 13.89 17.15
CA ASP A 330 -18.56 12.58 17.72
C ASP A 330 -18.14 11.58 16.65
N LEU A 331 -18.89 11.51 15.55
CA LEU A 331 -18.56 10.61 14.44
C LEU A 331 -17.18 10.92 13.83
N ILE A 332 -16.86 12.20 13.64
CA ILE A 332 -15.55 12.62 13.15
C ILE A 332 -14.45 12.20 14.13
N LEU A 333 -14.64 12.46 15.43
CA LEU A 333 -13.66 12.08 16.46
C LEU A 333 -13.49 10.56 16.57
N MET A 334 -14.58 9.79 16.42
CA MET A 334 -14.52 8.32 16.40
C MET A 334 -13.69 7.82 15.22
N ILE A 335 -13.88 8.37 14.02
CA ILE A 335 -13.11 8.04 12.81
C ILE A 335 -11.63 8.36 13.05
N ASP A 336 -11.30 9.50 13.65
CA ASP A 336 -9.92 9.90 13.98
C ASP A 336 -9.26 8.93 14.95
N ILE A 337 -9.97 8.51 16.02
CA ILE A 337 -9.46 7.53 17.00
C ILE A 337 -9.15 6.19 16.31
N VAL A 338 -10.04 5.72 15.43
CA VAL A 338 -9.81 4.47 14.70
C VAL A 338 -8.64 4.60 13.72
N ASN A 339 -8.53 5.72 13.01
CA ASN A 339 -7.42 5.98 12.08
C ASN A 339 -6.08 6.09 12.82
N GLU A 340 -6.02 6.74 13.98
CA GLU A 340 -4.83 6.78 14.82
C GLU A 340 -4.41 5.37 15.24
N CYS A 341 -5.37 4.53 15.61
CA CYS A 341 -5.12 3.13 15.93
C CYS A 341 -4.53 2.37 14.73
N LEU A 342 -5.11 2.53 13.53
CA LEU A 342 -4.63 1.88 12.31
C LEU A 342 -3.20 2.31 11.93
N ILE A 343 -2.88 3.61 12.03
CA ILE A 343 -1.54 4.14 11.73
C ILE A 343 -0.48 3.54 12.66
N ASN A 344 -0.82 3.36 13.95
CA ASN A 344 0.09 2.84 14.94
C ASN A 344 0.11 1.30 15.03
N TYR A 345 -0.82 0.61 14.37
CA TYR A 345 -1.04 -0.84 14.48
C TYR A 345 0.22 -1.68 14.17
N GLN A 346 1.02 -1.25 13.19
CA GLN A 346 2.26 -1.99 12.83
C GLN A 346 3.42 -1.75 13.81
N LYS A 347 3.38 -0.68 14.60
CA LYS A 347 4.45 -0.30 15.52
C LYS A 347 4.30 -0.96 16.89
N VAL A 348 3.14 -1.56 17.19
CA VAL A 348 2.80 -2.11 18.48
C VAL A 348 3.07 -3.62 18.51
N ASN A 349 3.64 -4.12 19.63
CA ASN A 349 3.94 -5.54 19.81
C ASN A 349 2.68 -6.37 20.04
N ASP A 350 1.75 -5.90 20.90
CA ASP A 350 0.49 -6.58 21.19
C ASP A 350 -0.67 -5.89 20.45
N LYS A 351 -1.01 -6.47 19.31
CA LYS A 351 -2.04 -5.97 18.41
C LYS A 351 -3.43 -6.06 19.02
N ARG A 352 -3.71 -7.14 19.77
CA ARG A 352 -5.00 -7.36 20.41
C ARG A 352 -5.28 -6.28 21.46
N ILE A 353 -4.36 -6.08 22.40
CA ILE A 353 -4.49 -5.05 23.44
C ILE A 353 -4.65 -3.66 22.80
N HIS A 354 -3.92 -3.38 21.71
CA HIS A 354 -4.02 -2.11 21.02
C HIS A 354 -5.42 -1.87 20.46
N THR A 355 -6.04 -2.89 19.85
CA THR A 355 -7.42 -2.84 19.35
C THR A 355 -8.43 -2.69 20.50
N GLU A 356 -8.26 -3.43 21.59
CA GLU A 356 -9.11 -3.29 22.80
C GLU A 356 -9.05 -1.88 23.40
N ILE A 357 -7.86 -1.27 23.48
CA ILE A 357 -7.69 0.12 23.93
C ILE A 357 -8.40 1.09 23.00
N CYS A 358 -8.34 0.89 21.67
CA CYS A 358 -9.07 1.70 20.70
C CYS A 358 -10.58 1.64 20.97
N LEU A 359 -11.13 0.45 21.15
CA LEU A 359 -12.55 0.24 21.44
C LEU A 359 -12.98 0.91 22.76
N MET A 360 -12.16 0.80 23.80
CA MET A 360 -12.41 1.47 25.09
C MET A 360 -12.37 3.00 24.95
N LYS A 361 -11.46 3.55 24.14
CA LYS A 361 -11.41 4.98 23.83
C LYS A 361 -12.71 5.44 23.14
N LEU A 362 -13.23 4.67 22.17
CA LEU A 362 -14.49 4.96 21.50
C LEU A 362 -15.66 5.04 22.47
N ALA A 363 -15.73 4.14 23.46
CA ALA A 363 -16.76 4.17 24.49
C ALA A 363 -16.61 5.31 25.52
N SER A 364 -15.41 5.93 25.61
CA SER A 364 -15.07 6.93 26.63
C SER A 364 -14.93 8.35 26.06
N LEU A 365 -15.58 8.68 24.96
CA LEU A 365 -15.46 9.95 24.23
C LEU A 365 -15.68 11.20 25.09
N ASP A 366 -16.66 11.20 26.00
CA ASP A 366 -16.95 12.33 26.88
C ASP A 366 -15.77 12.68 27.80
N SER A 367 -15.03 11.67 28.23
CA SER A 367 -13.83 11.86 29.05
C SER A 367 -12.71 12.51 28.24
N ILE A 368 -12.58 12.15 26.97
CA ILE A 368 -11.60 12.71 26.04
C ILE A 368 -11.93 14.15 25.70
N LYS A 369 -13.21 14.47 25.44
CA LYS A 369 -13.69 15.84 25.21
C LYS A 369 -13.41 16.75 26.39
N LYS A 370 -13.70 16.31 27.62
CA LYS A 370 -13.41 17.06 28.87
C LYS A 370 -11.91 17.33 29.01
N LYS A 371 -11.07 16.36 28.73
CA LYS A 371 -9.60 16.52 28.81
C LYS A 371 -9.09 17.55 27.78
N ASN A 372 -9.59 17.50 26.55
CA ASN A 372 -9.20 18.43 25.48
C ASN A 372 -9.74 19.86 25.74
N SER A 373 -10.92 20.02 26.34
CA SER A 373 -11.44 21.32 26.74
C SER A 373 -10.63 21.94 27.88
N LEU A 374 -10.18 21.14 28.85
CA LEU A 374 -9.31 21.61 29.94
C LEU A 374 -7.93 22.05 29.45
N ILE A 375 -7.38 21.40 28.43
CA ILE A 375 -6.09 21.80 27.81
C ILE A 375 -6.26 23.12 27.06
N LYS A 376 -7.36 23.31 26.30
CA LYS A 376 -7.64 24.56 25.58
C LYS A 376 -7.89 25.73 26.54
N THR A 377 -8.53 25.52 27.69
CA THR A 377 -8.74 26.59 28.70
C THR A 377 -7.47 26.97 29.43
N SER A 378 -6.49 26.08 29.59
CA SER A 378 -5.19 26.40 30.19
C SER A 378 -4.27 27.21 29.25
N GLU A 379 -4.44 27.11 27.94
CA GLU A 379 -3.70 27.93 26.96
C GLU A 379 -4.28 29.34 26.77
N PHE A 380 -5.56 29.56 27.06
CA PHE A 380 -6.19 30.87 26.94
C PHE A 380 -6.12 31.74 28.21
N SER A 381 -5.69 31.22 29.35
CA SER A 381 -5.61 31.97 30.60
C SER A 381 -4.25 32.63 30.88
N SER A 382 -3.29 32.55 29.94
CA SER A 382 -1.96 33.20 30.10
C SER A 382 -1.88 34.63 29.56
N GLY A 383 -2.98 35.27 29.33
CA GLY A 383 -3.01 36.62 28.70
C GLY A 383 -3.77 37.71 29.43
N VAL A 384 -3.77 37.81 30.76
CA VAL A 384 -4.03 39.07 31.49
C VAL A 384 -3.39 39.01 32.85
N ILE A 385 -2.26 39.71 33.01
CA ILE A 385 -1.63 39.98 34.31
C ILE A 385 -2.37 41.21 34.90
N ARG A 386 -3.04 41.02 36.03
CA ARG A 386 -3.32 42.07 37.01
C ARG A 386 -2.63 41.69 38.29
N GLU A 387 -1.76 42.63 38.75
CA GLU A 387 -1.08 42.59 40.05
C GLU A 387 -2.15 42.55 41.17
N ASP A 388 -2.03 41.60 42.06
CA ASP A 388 -2.37 41.75 43.48
C ASP A 388 -1.54 40.72 44.27
N ASN A 389 -0.63 41.27 45.08
CA ASN A 389 0.23 40.57 46.03
C ASN A 389 -0.61 39.99 47.17
N GLU A 390 -0.35 38.78 47.55
CA GLU A 390 -0.53 38.07 48.82
C GLU A 390 -1.09 36.66 48.58
N LEU A 391 -0.18 35.71 48.35
CA LEU A 391 -0.38 34.26 48.59
C LEU A 391 0.81 33.42 48.06
N ASP A 392 2.04 33.80 48.46
CA ASP A 392 3.27 33.19 47.89
C ASP A 392 3.83 32.00 48.67
N GLU A 393 3.20 31.49 49.75
CA GLU A 393 3.81 30.41 50.55
C GLU A 393 3.24 29.00 50.36
N ALA A 394 2.18 28.80 49.53
CA ALA A 394 1.55 27.48 49.37
C ALA A 394 1.82 26.80 48.02
N LEU A 395 2.55 27.40 47.09
CA LEU A 395 2.73 26.91 45.72
C LEU A 395 4.15 26.40 45.36
N GLU A 396 5.12 26.50 46.30
CA GLU A 396 6.49 26.03 46.01
C GLU A 396 6.69 24.51 46.13
N VAL A 397 5.82 23.79 46.77
CA VAL A 397 5.97 22.33 46.97
C VAL A 397 5.53 21.53 45.72
N ASN A 398 4.64 22.10 44.87
CA ASN A 398 4.12 21.37 43.69
C ASN A 398 4.90 21.64 42.40
N LYS A 399 5.85 22.60 42.36
CA LYS A 399 6.66 22.87 41.14
C LYS A 399 7.87 21.96 40.95
N LYS A 400 8.27 21.21 41.97
CA LYS A 400 9.44 20.31 41.88
C LYS A 400 9.13 18.92 41.27
N GLU A 401 7.88 18.45 41.31
CA GLU A 401 7.53 17.14 40.77
C GLU A 401 7.10 17.17 39.29
N ILE A 402 6.74 18.34 38.74
CA ILE A 402 6.29 18.46 37.34
C ILE A 402 7.45 18.66 36.34
N LYS A 403 8.67 18.96 36.82
CA LYS A 403 9.84 19.15 35.93
C LYS A 403 10.52 17.87 35.43
N LEU A 404 10.03 16.69 35.83
CA LEU A 404 10.64 15.39 35.45
C LEU A 404 9.98 14.69 34.26
N PHE A 405 8.91 15.23 33.66
CA PHE A 405 8.18 14.58 32.57
C PHE A 405 7.97 15.42 31.29
N THR A 406 8.63 16.57 31.16
CA THR A 406 8.59 17.33 29.89
C THR A 406 9.99 17.51 29.33
N SER A 407 10.49 16.46 28.72
CA SER A 407 11.57 16.59 27.74
C SER A 407 11.18 15.88 26.46
N ASN A 408 11.01 16.69 25.44
CA ASN A 408 11.14 16.38 24.02
C ASN A 408 10.06 15.50 23.38
N ASN A 409 9.19 16.17 22.62
CA ASN A 409 9.01 15.80 21.20
C ASN A 409 8.09 16.83 20.55
N ASP A 410 8.67 17.91 20.04
CA ASP A 410 8.06 18.73 19.00
C ASP A 410 8.25 18.03 17.65
N GLU A 411 7.50 16.99 17.39
CA GLU A 411 7.19 16.57 16.03
C GLU A 411 5.78 17.07 15.69
N VAL A 412 5.75 18.20 14.99
CA VAL A 412 4.51 18.73 14.39
C VAL A 412 4.02 17.71 13.36
N SER A 413 2.90 17.09 13.66
CA SER A 413 2.18 16.21 12.75
C SER A 413 1.89 16.98 11.45
N SER A 414 2.25 16.39 10.30
CA SER A 414 2.12 16.96 8.95
C SER A 414 0.67 17.19 8.47
N LEU A 415 -0.31 17.11 9.35
CA LEU A 415 -1.74 17.21 9.05
C LEU A 415 -2.49 18.31 9.80
N SER A 416 -1.79 19.28 10.39
CA SER A 416 -2.48 20.42 10.99
C SER A 416 -2.73 21.52 9.95
N ILE A 417 -3.89 22.18 10.03
CA ILE A 417 -4.29 23.30 9.15
C ILE A 417 -3.28 24.46 9.18
N ALA A 418 -2.42 24.53 10.19
CA ALA A 418 -1.31 25.49 10.31
C ALA A 418 -0.22 25.29 9.23
N SER A 419 -0.10 24.08 8.62
CA SER A 419 0.87 23.81 7.56
C SER A 419 0.49 24.38 6.20
N LEU A 420 -0.74 24.87 6.01
CA LEU A 420 -1.22 25.43 4.75
C LEU A 420 -0.88 26.91 4.51
N ASN A 421 -0.37 27.63 5.52
CA ASN A 421 -0.08 29.04 5.42
C ASN A 421 1.41 29.41 5.27
N PHE A 422 2.31 28.42 5.19
CA PHE A 422 3.71 28.69 4.87
C PHE A 422 3.94 28.60 3.36
N LYS A 423 3.59 29.68 2.63
CA LYS A 423 4.15 29.98 1.33
C LYS A 423 5.39 30.84 1.51
N LYS A 424 6.50 30.28 1.02
CA LYS A 424 7.70 30.96 0.50
C LYS A 424 8.10 32.27 1.15
N SER A 425 9.16 32.21 1.88
CA SER A 425 10.18 33.26 1.81
C SER A 425 11.57 32.60 1.69
N ASP A 426 12.33 33.15 0.78
CA ASP A 426 13.59 32.66 0.30
C ASP A 426 14.68 32.63 1.37
N ASN A 427 15.56 31.68 1.20
CA ASN A 427 16.92 31.57 1.74
C ASN A 427 17.54 32.83 2.33
N ILE A 428 17.82 32.80 3.61
CA ILE A 428 19.03 33.39 4.20
C ILE A 428 19.46 32.38 5.27
N GLU A 429 20.61 31.77 5.04
CA GLU A 429 21.37 31.05 6.06
C GLU A 429 21.90 32.06 7.04
N GLU A 430 21.21 32.30 8.16
CA GLU A 430 21.83 32.90 9.32
C GLU A 430 22.50 31.79 10.11
N GLU A 431 23.83 31.72 10.00
CA GLU A 431 24.68 31.02 10.95
C GLU A 431 24.48 31.69 12.32
N ASP A 432 23.75 31.02 13.20
CA ASP A 432 23.78 31.36 14.63
C ASP A 432 25.21 31.17 15.13
N ASN A 433 25.92 32.26 15.27
CA ASN A 433 27.20 32.37 15.99
C ASN A 433 26.93 32.09 17.49
N ILE A 434 26.87 30.80 17.85
CA ILE A 434 27.03 30.40 19.24
C ILE A 434 28.54 30.58 19.54
N GLU A 435 28.91 31.61 20.27
CA GLU A 435 30.26 31.76 20.84
C GLU A 435 30.51 30.53 21.74
N LEU A 436 31.27 29.57 21.21
CA LEU A 436 31.76 28.44 21.99
C LEU A 436 32.79 28.95 23.01
N PRO A 437 32.73 28.51 24.27
CA PRO A 437 33.72 28.89 25.28
C PRO A 437 35.13 28.49 24.81
N ASN A 438 36.03 29.45 24.81
CA ASN A 438 37.43 29.31 24.40
C ASN A 438 38.27 28.81 25.59
N ASP A 439 37.89 27.61 26.12
CA ASP A 439 38.67 26.99 27.19
C ASP A 439 39.80 26.14 26.61
N ASN A 440 41.00 26.29 27.17
CA ASN A 440 42.14 25.43 26.82
C ASN A 440 41.86 24.01 27.37
N PHE A 441 41.71 23.03 26.50
CA PHE A 441 41.51 21.64 26.85
C PHE A 441 42.72 20.78 26.48
N THR A 442 42.92 19.71 27.26
CA THR A 442 43.99 18.74 27.02
C THR A 442 43.44 17.54 26.25
N GLU A 443 44.33 16.75 25.64
CA GLU A 443 43.95 15.50 24.97
C GLU A 443 43.20 14.55 25.91
N ASN A 444 43.52 14.53 27.20
CA ASN A 444 42.83 13.73 28.19
C ASN A 444 41.38 14.21 28.45
N ASP A 445 41.13 15.51 28.38
CA ASP A 445 39.80 16.06 28.55
C ASP A 445 38.87 15.62 27.38
N ILE A 446 39.40 15.63 26.16
CA ILE A 446 38.68 15.17 24.97
C ILE A 446 38.38 13.66 25.07
N ARG A 447 39.33 12.82 25.52
CA ARG A 447 39.10 11.40 25.72
C ARG A 447 38.05 11.12 26.81
N MET A 448 38.00 11.90 27.87
CA MET A 448 36.97 11.78 28.90
C MET A 448 35.60 12.21 28.37
N ALA A 449 35.53 13.29 27.60
CA ALA A 449 34.28 13.74 26.97
C ALA A 449 33.76 12.71 25.96
N TRP A 450 34.65 12.13 25.15
CA TRP A 450 34.31 11.05 24.23
C TRP A 450 33.72 9.85 24.93
N LYS A 451 34.34 9.41 26.00
CA LYS A 451 33.83 8.29 26.81
C LYS A 451 32.44 8.58 27.39
N LYS A 452 32.23 9.80 27.93
CA LYS A 452 30.92 10.23 28.42
C LYS A 452 29.85 10.26 27.31
N PHE A 453 30.23 10.65 26.09
CA PHE A 453 29.34 10.64 24.93
C PHE A 453 28.95 9.21 24.56
N CYS A 454 29.89 8.27 24.49
CA CYS A 454 29.62 6.86 24.25
C CYS A 454 28.73 6.23 25.33
N ASP A 455 28.97 6.56 26.60
CA ASP A 455 28.14 6.08 27.71
C ASP A 455 26.71 6.63 27.64
N LYS A 456 26.53 7.89 27.20
CA LYS A 456 25.22 8.49 26.99
C LYS A 456 24.45 7.81 25.84
N GLU A 457 25.10 7.53 24.72
CA GLU A 457 24.50 6.81 23.59
C GLU A 457 24.14 5.35 23.96
N LYS A 458 24.89 4.74 24.85
CA LYS A 458 24.58 3.42 25.42
C LYS A 458 23.28 3.43 26.23
N VAL A 459 23.05 4.48 27.02
CA VAL A 459 21.83 4.67 27.81
C VAL A 459 20.64 4.96 26.89
N ASN A 460 20.86 5.68 25.79
CA ASN A 460 19.81 5.98 24.77
C ASN A 460 19.44 4.79 23.90
N GLY A 461 20.11 3.64 24.01
CA GLY A 461 19.80 2.41 23.26
C GLY A 461 20.29 2.40 21.81
N ASN A 462 21.15 3.36 21.40
CA ASN A 462 21.72 3.48 20.04
C ASN A 462 22.87 2.49 19.81
N ASN A 463 22.58 1.19 19.86
CA ASN A 463 23.58 0.13 19.74
C ASN A 463 24.36 0.14 18.42
N ASN A 464 23.73 0.56 17.32
CA ASN A 464 24.39 0.65 16.01
C ASN A 464 25.45 1.77 16.03
N MET A 465 25.12 2.94 16.56
CA MET A 465 26.06 4.07 16.68
C MET A 465 27.22 3.73 17.63
N LEU A 466 26.94 3.09 18.75
CA LEU A 466 27.94 2.60 19.69
C LEU A 466 28.95 1.64 19.05
N SER A 467 28.48 0.75 18.20
CA SER A 467 29.37 -0.17 17.47
C SER A 467 30.30 0.56 16.49
N LEU A 468 29.81 1.63 15.85
CA LEU A 468 30.59 2.47 14.95
C LEU A 468 31.63 3.32 15.69
N LEU A 469 31.25 3.91 16.84
CA LEU A 469 32.13 4.76 17.66
C LEU A 469 33.23 3.96 18.40
N ASN A 470 32.96 2.68 18.71
CA ASN A 470 33.91 1.78 19.38
C ASN A 470 34.78 0.97 18.42
N MET A 471 34.58 1.10 17.09
CA MET A 471 35.38 0.34 16.12
C MET A 471 36.84 0.80 16.06
N ASN A 472 37.10 2.11 16.23
CA ASN A 472 38.44 2.66 16.26
C ASN A 472 38.49 3.82 17.29
N ASP A 473 39.61 3.93 18.02
CA ASP A 473 39.84 5.07 18.88
C ASP A 473 39.92 6.37 18.05
N PRO A 474 39.28 7.46 18.48
CA PRO A 474 39.32 8.71 17.77
C PRO A 474 40.74 9.28 17.77
N VAL A 475 41.19 9.72 16.58
CA VAL A 475 42.48 10.40 16.43
C VAL A 475 42.24 11.88 16.53
N ILE A 476 43.06 12.58 17.35
CA ILE A 476 42.96 14.02 17.56
C ILE A 476 44.07 14.69 16.78
N GLU A 477 43.72 15.48 15.76
CA GLU A 477 44.64 16.28 14.95
C GLU A 477 44.10 17.67 14.77
N ASN A 478 44.97 18.69 14.99
CA ASN A 478 44.66 20.10 14.70
C ASN A 478 43.31 20.60 15.25
N ASN A 479 43.00 20.33 16.55
CA ASN A 479 41.73 20.70 17.20
C ASN A 479 40.48 20.03 16.61
N SER A 480 40.63 18.92 15.91
CA SER A 480 39.51 18.12 15.35
C SER A 480 39.62 16.67 15.73
N ILE A 481 38.46 16.03 15.92
CA ILE A 481 38.36 14.59 16.19
C ILE A 481 38.13 13.87 14.86
N ILE A 482 39.05 13.01 14.48
CA ILE A 482 38.97 12.20 13.25
C ILE A 482 38.50 10.81 13.60
N ILE A 483 37.32 10.41 13.04
CA ILE A 483 36.76 9.08 13.20
C ILE A 483 36.89 8.36 11.86
N SER A 484 37.62 7.24 11.82
CA SER A 484 37.74 6.41 10.62
C SER A 484 36.55 5.44 10.52
N THR A 485 35.90 5.40 9.37
CA THR A 485 34.76 4.52 9.10
C THR A 485 35.06 3.53 7.95
N ILE A 486 34.49 2.32 8.01
CA ILE A 486 34.79 1.23 7.06
C ILE A 486 34.15 1.48 5.69
N ASN A 487 33.00 2.19 5.61
CA ASN A 487 32.29 2.43 4.36
C ASN A 487 31.57 3.78 4.31
N LYS A 488 31.14 4.19 3.10
CA LYS A 488 30.43 5.46 2.87
C LYS A 488 29.07 5.57 3.58
N MET A 489 28.44 4.45 3.94
CA MET A 489 27.15 4.44 4.63
C MET A 489 27.36 4.81 6.11
N ASN A 490 28.35 4.22 6.74
CA ASN A 490 28.77 4.54 8.10
C ASN A 490 29.24 5.99 8.23
N GLN A 491 29.91 6.51 7.18
CA GLN A 491 30.34 7.92 7.13
C GLN A 491 29.15 8.90 7.13
N LYS A 492 28.07 8.58 6.39
CA LYS A 492 26.84 9.39 6.39
C LYS A 492 26.14 9.39 7.75
N GLU A 493 26.11 8.22 8.40
CA GLU A 493 25.48 8.05 9.69
C GLU A 493 26.24 8.84 10.78
N VAL A 494 27.54 8.75 10.84
CA VAL A 494 28.39 9.56 11.74
C VAL A 494 28.27 11.06 11.42
N SER A 495 28.20 11.45 10.15
CA SER A 495 28.05 12.86 9.73
C SER A 495 26.74 13.49 10.16
N SER A 496 25.65 12.71 10.29
CA SER A 496 24.36 13.22 10.77
C SER A 496 24.40 13.66 12.25
N TYR A 497 25.36 13.15 13.02
CA TYR A 497 25.59 13.49 14.42
C TYR A 497 26.59 14.62 14.65
N ASN A 498 27.13 15.24 13.60
CA ASN A 498 28.11 16.35 13.71
C ASN A 498 27.62 17.54 14.55
N ARG A 499 26.31 17.75 14.70
CA ARG A 499 25.71 18.79 15.56
C ARG A 499 25.81 18.46 17.06
N TYR A 500 26.10 17.23 17.44
CA TYR A 500 26.18 16.77 18.84
C TYR A 500 27.62 16.55 19.30
N ILE A 501 28.59 16.58 18.38
CA ILE A 501 30.00 16.32 18.64
C ILE A 501 30.82 17.65 18.61
N ARG A 502 30.17 18.75 18.19
CA ARG A 502 30.76 20.11 18.25
C ARG A 502 30.65 20.75 19.61
#